data_8183f85a302227639a95224fd20bdf15
#
_entry.id   8183f85a302227639a95224fd20bdf15
#
_cell.length_a   1.000
_cell.length_b   1.000
_cell.length_c   1.000
_cell.angle_alpha   90.00
_cell.angle_beta   90.00
_cell.angle_gamma   90.00
#
_symmetry.space_group_name_H-M   'P 1'
#
loop_
_entity.id
_entity.type
_entity.pdbx_description
1 polymer ?
#
loop_
_entity_poly.entity_id
_entity_poly.type
_entity_poly.pdbx_seq_one_letter_code
_entity_poly.pdbx_strand_id
1 'polypeptide(L)'
;MPYIPFTEEQKVMANSVDLAEFLRMRGEKLERVGREHKLIYYDGSGKHDSITMSGSRWFDHKNQVGGGAIKFMQEFYDMDFQTAVQELLGQTVTSLSHAPPKAVVHEEKTKEFKLPKSNENMHRVFAYLIKQRFINPEIISFFARNHTLYEDKEHHNAVFVGLDENGVPRQASKRSTNSFGKTFRITCEGSDTRYSFSHFGKSEKLFVFEAPIDMMSFLTLYPQEWQKNSYIAMNGVYENAVLTALKNHSNLSEVILCVDNDEGGIEAVDRLRDILRENGYENVRRFAPKFKDWNEDLKAKNGAKFLPAVPHKRKEEYHRQAENLQYLKCRPDKLTSQIYAAFKNEQYKYFAEYALAGSAFFIDKSCEKD
;
A
#
# COMPACT_ATOMS: atom_id res chain seq x y z
N MET A 1 6.98 -35.27 24.88
CA MET A 1 8.07 -35.93 24.13
C MET A 1 9.38 -35.75 24.87
N PRO A 2 10.35 -36.67 24.80
CA PRO A 2 11.66 -36.46 25.42
C PRO A 2 12.34 -35.25 24.79
N TYR A 3 13.00 -34.46 25.61
CA TYR A 3 13.75 -33.28 25.18
C TYR A 3 14.92 -33.73 24.28
N ILE A 4 14.97 -33.26 23.03
CA ILE A 4 16.06 -33.46 22.08
C ILE A 4 16.93 -32.23 22.06
N PRO A 5 18.17 -32.27 22.56
CA PRO A 5 19.06 -31.13 22.50
C PRO A 5 19.58 -30.96 21.06
N PHE A 6 19.28 -29.81 20.41
CA PHE A 6 19.88 -29.44 19.14
C PHE A 6 21.18 -28.66 19.35
N THR A 7 22.20 -28.97 18.52
CA THR A 7 23.41 -28.17 18.47
C THR A 7 23.14 -26.77 17.93
N GLU A 8 23.98 -25.80 18.22
CA GLU A 8 23.85 -24.43 17.66
C GLU A 8 23.91 -24.47 16.12
N GLU A 9 24.72 -25.32 15.54
CA GLU A 9 24.81 -25.53 14.07
C GLU A 9 23.47 -26.00 13.50
N GLN A 10 22.80 -26.95 14.14
CA GLN A 10 21.46 -27.41 13.72
C GLN A 10 20.42 -26.30 13.80
N LYS A 11 20.44 -25.47 14.82
CA LYS A 11 19.54 -24.33 14.96
C LYS A 11 19.80 -23.28 13.88
N VAL A 12 21.07 -22.99 13.60
CA VAL A 12 21.46 -22.08 12.52
C VAL A 12 21.03 -22.63 11.16
N MET A 13 21.26 -23.94 10.91
CA MET A 13 20.86 -24.59 9.67
C MET A 13 19.33 -24.54 9.48
N ALA A 14 18.56 -24.92 10.49
CA ALA A 14 17.10 -24.83 10.45
C ALA A 14 16.61 -23.39 10.19
N ASN A 15 17.24 -22.41 10.82
CA ASN A 15 16.85 -21.01 10.68
C ASN A 15 17.34 -20.36 9.38
N SER A 16 18.17 -21.03 8.58
CA SER A 16 18.65 -20.60 7.27
C SER A 16 17.86 -21.18 6.09
N VAL A 17 16.88 -22.03 6.34
CA VAL A 17 16.03 -22.64 5.29
C VAL A 17 15.29 -21.54 4.51
N ASP A 18 15.28 -21.64 3.18
CA ASP A 18 14.48 -20.77 2.32
C ASP A 18 12.98 -21.07 2.54
N LEU A 19 12.30 -20.13 3.17
CA LEU A 19 10.88 -20.29 3.52
C LEU A 19 9.97 -20.39 2.30
N ALA A 20 10.28 -19.68 1.24
CA ALA A 20 9.44 -19.72 0.04
C ALA A 20 9.52 -21.08 -0.65
N GLU A 21 10.70 -21.67 -0.73
CA GLU A 21 10.90 -23.00 -1.28
C GLU A 21 10.29 -24.07 -0.38
N PHE A 22 10.53 -23.97 0.91
CA PHE A 22 9.98 -24.88 1.91
C PHE A 22 8.45 -24.93 1.89
N LEU A 23 7.81 -23.76 1.84
CA LEU A 23 6.34 -23.64 1.83
C LEU A 23 5.73 -24.11 0.50
N ARG A 24 6.41 -23.90 -0.64
CA ARG A 24 5.97 -24.46 -1.94
C ARG A 24 5.98 -25.99 -1.90
N MET A 25 7.01 -26.59 -1.34
CA MET A 25 7.05 -28.07 -1.19
C MET A 25 5.92 -28.60 -0.31
N ARG A 26 5.40 -27.78 0.59
CA ARG A 26 4.24 -28.10 1.44
C ARG A 26 2.89 -27.79 0.77
N GLY A 27 2.91 -27.26 -0.46
CA GLY A 27 1.69 -26.96 -1.21
C GLY A 27 1.07 -25.61 -0.88
N GLU A 28 1.77 -24.74 -0.14
CA GLU A 28 1.30 -23.40 0.16
C GLU A 28 1.31 -22.50 -1.10
N LYS A 29 0.30 -21.66 -1.20
CA LYS A 29 0.19 -20.72 -2.32
C LYS A 29 1.04 -19.48 -2.08
N LEU A 30 2.04 -19.28 -2.92
CA LEU A 30 2.93 -18.13 -2.87
C LEU A 30 2.85 -17.31 -4.14
N GLU A 31 2.70 -16.01 -4.02
CA GLU A 31 2.81 -15.05 -5.10
C GLU A 31 4.14 -14.32 -5.03
N ARG A 32 4.79 -14.14 -6.18
CA ARG A 32 6.03 -13.37 -6.25
C ARG A 32 5.72 -11.88 -6.32
N VAL A 33 6.29 -11.11 -5.39
CA VAL A 33 6.16 -9.64 -5.33
C VAL A 33 7.57 -9.03 -5.35
N GLY A 34 8.01 -8.61 -6.52
CA GLY A 34 9.38 -8.11 -6.70
C GLY A 34 10.45 -9.17 -6.38
N ARG A 35 11.23 -8.93 -5.33
CA ARG A 35 12.27 -9.86 -4.83
C ARG A 35 11.77 -10.77 -3.71
N GLU A 36 10.56 -10.56 -3.22
CA GLU A 36 9.96 -11.30 -2.12
C GLU A 36 8.87 -12.24 -2.61
N HIS A 37 8.41 -13.12 -1.72
CA HIS A 37 7.26 -13.97 -1.94
C HIS A 37 6.21 -13.65 -0.91
N LYS A 38 4.97 -13.54 -1.34
CA LYS A 38 3.81 -13.29 -0.48
C LYS A 38 3.04 -14.58 -0.28
N LEU A 39 2.78 -14.95 0.96
CA LEU A 39 1.95 -16.10 1.30
C LEU A 39 0.47 -15.72 1.18
N ILE A 40 -0.27 -16.55 0.45
CA ILE A 40 -1.71 -16.38 0.25
C ILE A 40 -2.43 -17.56 0.89
N TYR A 41 -3.23 -17.32 1.90
CA TYR A 41 -4.08 -18.35 2.50
C TYR A 41 -5.47 -17.80 2.81
N TYR A 42 -6.41 -18.71 3.03
CA TYR A 42 -7.80 -18.41 3.31
C TYR A 42 -8.22 -19.09 4.61
N ASP A 43 -8.95 -18.38 5.45
CA ASP A 43 -9.57 -18.91 6.65
C ASP A 43 -11.03 -18.43 6.75
N GLY A 44 -11.67 -18.68 7.90
CA GLY A 44 -13.06 -18.25 8.15
C GLY A 44 -13.28 -16.73 8.10
N SER A 45 -12.21 -15.91 8.15
CA SER A 45 -12.26 -14.45 8.06
C SER A 45 -11.96 -13.91 6.64
N GLY A 46 -11.58 -14.78 5.69
CA GLY A 46 -11.36 -14.43 4.30
C GLY A 46 -9.94 -14.70 3.80
N LYS A 47 -9.53 -13.91 2.79
CA LYS A 47 -8.20 -13.98 2.19
C LYS A 47 -7.18 -13.26 3.07
N HIS A 48 -6.04 -13.92 3.32
CA HIS A 48 -4.88 -13.35 3.99
C HIS A 48 -3.69 -13.29 3.05
N ASP A 49 -3.05 -12.13 2.96
CA ASP A 49 -1.90 -11.88 2.09
C ASP A 49 -0.93 -10.86 2.68
N SER A 50 -0.90 -10.74 4.01
CA SER A 50 -0.05 -9.79 4.73
C SER A 50 1.37 -10.28 5.01
N ILE A 51 1.65 -11.57 4.80
CA ILE A 51 2.95 -12.16 5.10
C ILE A 51 3.82 -12.16 3.86
N THR A 52 4.97 -11.48 3.95
CA THR A 52 6.02 -11.52 2.92
C THR A 52 7.25 -12.26 3.43
N MET A 53 8.01 -12.88 2.52
CA MET A 53 9.22 -13.62 2.85
C MET A 53 10.30 -13.45 1.80
N SER A 54 11.55 -13.46 2.26
CA SER A 54 12.75 -13.38 1.42
C SER A 54 13.85 -14.26 2.04
N GLY A 55 14.21 -15.36 1.35
CA GLY A 55 15.08 -16.40 1.88
C GLY A 55 14.50 -16.99 3.17
N SER A 56 15.27 -17.00 4.25
CA SER A 56 14.84 -17.51 5.55
C SER A 56 14.10 -16.50 6.44
N ARG A 57 13.90 -15.28 5.95
CA ARG A 57 13.25 -14.21 6.70
C ARG A 57 11.81 -14.02 6.24
N TRP A 58 10.92 -13.71 7.20
CA TRP A 58 9.52 -13.36 6.94
C TRP A 58 9.08 -12.16 7.75
N PHE A 59 8.02 -11.51 7.29
CA PHE A 59 7.38 -10.42 8.00
C PHE A 59 5.88 -10.39 7.70
N ASP A 60 5.07 -10.32 8.75
CA ASP A 60 3.63 -10.10 8.66
C ASP A 60 3.34 -8.61 8.83
N HIS A 61 2.95 -7.97 7.76
CA HIS A 61 2.67 -6.54 7.72
C HIS A 61 1.41 -6.16 8.50
N LYS A 62 0.47 -7.09 8.66
CA LYS A 62 -0.76 -6.86 9.44
C LYS A 62 -0.47 -6.85 10.93
N ASN A 63 0.24 -7.86 11.41
CA ASN A 63 0.51 -8.05 12.83
C ASN A 63 1.84 -7.43 13.30
N GLN A 64 2.65 -6.88 12.37
CA GLN A 64 3.96 -6.28 12.65
C GLN A 64 4.93 -7.26 13.35
N VAL A 65 4.85 -8.53 12.98
CA VAL A 65 5.68 -9.60 13.52
C VAL A 65 6.52 -10.19 12.40
N GLY A 66 7.75 -10.56 12.70
CA GLY A 66 8.64 -11.19 11.74
C GLY A 66 9.77 -11.92 12.41
N GLY A 67 10.57 -12.63 11.60
CA GLY A 67 11.69 -13.40 12.14
C GLY A 67 12.36 -14.32 11.13
N GLY A 68 13.03 -15.35 11.65
CA GLY A 68 13.62 -16.42 10.86
C GLY A 68 12.65 -17.61 10.69
N ALA A 69 13.14 -18.66 9.99
CA ALA A 69 12.31 -19.82 9.64
C ALA A 69 11.74 -20.55 10.86
N ILE A 70 12.52 -20.77 11.92
CA ILE A 70 12.03 -21.41 13.14
C ILE A 70 10.85 -20.64 13.74
N LYS A 71 10.99 -19.31 13.84
CA LYS A 71 9.93 -18.46 14.38
C LYS A 71 8.68 -18.49 13.50
N PHE A 72 8.83 -18.59 12.16
CA PHE A 72 7.69 -18.77 11.26
C PHE A 72 6.90 -20.04 11.60
N MET A 73 7.59 -21.15 11.78
CA MET A 73 6.96 -22.44 12.11
C MET A 73 6.22 -22.38 13.46
N GLN A 74 6.78 -21.67 14.42
CA GLN A 74 6.14 -21.49 15.73
C GLN A 74 4.90 -20.60 15.66
N GLU A 75 5.00 -19.45 14.98
CA GLU A 75 3.93 -18.43 14.91
C GLU A 75 2.81 -18.82 13.93
N PHE A 76 3.15 -19.41 12.79
CA PHE A 76 2.17 -19.69 11.72
C PHE A 76 1.56 -21.10 11.83
N TYR A 77 2.36 -22.11 12.23
CA TYR A 77 1.91 -23.49 12.37
C TYR A 77 1.70 -23.94 13.82
N ASP A 78 1.84 -23.03 14.79
CA ASP A 78 1.71 -23.34 16.24
C ASP A 78 2.58 -24.52 16.71
N MET A 79 3.79 -24.62 16.15
CA MET A 79 4.73 -25.67 16.49
C MET A 79 5.58 -25.29 17.70
N ASP A 80 5.87 -26.24 18.57
CA ASP A 80 6.92 -26.05 19.56
C ASP A 80 8.31 -25.95 18.90
N PHE A 81 9.28 -25.41 19.62
CA PHE A 81 10.62 -25.18 19.09
C PHE A 81 11.28 -26.44 18.54
N GLN A 82 11.10 -27.59 19.22
CA GLN A 82 11.73 -28.85 18.82
C GLN A 82 11.12 -29.37 17.53
N THR A 83 9.81 -29.40 17.43
CA THR A 83 9.08 -29.80 16.23
C THR A 83 9.42 -28.88 15.05
N ALA A 84 9.47 -27.57 15.26
CA ALA A 84 9.84 -26.60 14.23
C ALA A 84 11.25 -26.85 13.66
N VAL A 85 12.23 -27.09 14.52
CA VAL A 85 13.62 -27.41 14.09
C VAL A 85 13.69 -28.74 13.35
N GLN A 86 13.01 -29.79 13.82
CA GLN A 86 12.97 -31.10 13.16
C GLN A 86 12.35 -31.03 11.77
N GLU A 87 11.24 -30.32 11.62
CA GLU A 87 10.55 -30.12 10.34
C GLU A 87 11.42 -29.38 9.32
N LEU A 88 12.05 -28.30 9.74
CA LEU A 88 12.93 -27.51 8.88
C LEU A 88 14.19 -28.26 8.47
N LEU A 89 14.68 -29.17 9.29
CA LEU A 89 15.82 -30.05 8.98
C LEU A 89 15.42 -31.29 8.16
N GLY A 90 14.13 -31.48 7.84
CA GLY A 90 13.63 -32.65 7.10
C GLY A 90 13.75 -33.97 7.89
N GLN A 91 13.82 -33.91 9.21
CA GLN A 91 13.99 -35.09 10.07
C GLN A 91 12.67 -35.78 10.44
N THR A 92 11.52 -35.16 10.12
CA THR A 92 10.20 -35.72 10.33
C THR A 92 9.47 -35.89 9.01
N VAL A 93 9.34 -37.13 8.56
CA VAL A 93 8.41 -37.52 7.48
C VAL A 93 7.09 -37.86 8.13
N THR A 94 6.41 -36.91 8.70
CA THR A 94 4.99 -37.10 9.05
C THR A 94 4.18 -36.51 7.89
N SER A 95 3.39 -37.37 7.26
CA SER A 95 2.31 -36.97 6.37
C SER A 95 1.38 -36.04 7.13
N LEU A 96 1.67 -34.77 7.09
CA LEU A 96 0.76 -33.75 7.58
C LEU A 96 -0.46 -33.78 6.68
N SER A 97 -1.57 -34.30 7.18
CA SER A 97 -2.86 -34.11 6.58
C SER A 97 -3.01 -32.62 6.30
N HIS A 98 -3.52 -32.27 5.13
CA HIS A 98 -3.90 -30.90 4.76
C HIS A 98 -5.05 -30.44 5.65
N ALA A 99 -4.78 -30.23 6.93
CA ALA A 99 -5.59 -29.32 7.71
C ALA A 99 -5.17 -27.92 7.24
N PRO A 100 -6.09 -27.07 6.79
CA PRO A 100 -5.77 -25.65 6.61
C PRO A 100 -5.10 -25.21 7.91
N PRO A 101 -4.02 -24.42 7.84
CA PRO A 101 -3.37 -23.93 9.05
C PRO A 101 -4.49 -23.41 9.94
N LYS A 102 -4.64 -24.02 11.12
CA LYS A 102 -5.54 -23.44 12.12
C LYS A 102 -5.03 -22.03 12.25
N ALA A 103 -5.86 -21.08 11.84
CA ALA A 103 -5.61 -19.69 12.17
C ALA A 103 -5.29 -19.74 13.66
N VAL A 104 -4.03 -19.51 14.01
CA VAL A 104 -3.68 -19.28 15.40
C VAL A 104 -4.53 -18.07 15.71
N VAL A 105 -5.65 -18.30 16.36
CA VAL A 105 -6.36 -17.25 17.05
C VAL A 105 -5.38 -16.88 18.15
N HIS A 106 -4.37 -16.06 17.78
CA HIS A 106 -3.80 -15.22 18.78
C HIS A 106 -5.05 -14.51 19.33
N GLU A 107 -5.49 -14.88 20.53
CA GLU A 107 -6.21 -13.90 21.31
C GLU A 107 -5.33 -12.66 21.19
N GLU A 108 -5.68 -11.82 20.23
CA GLU A 108 -5.14 -10.48 20.17
C GLU A 108 -5.37 -9.98 21.59
N LYS A 109 -4.34 -9.99 22.42
CA LYS A 109 -4.27 -9.00 23.47
C LYS A 109 -4.28 -7.71 22.70
N THR A 110 -5.49 -7.25 22.43
CA THR A 110 -5.77 -6.00 21.73
C THR A 110 -5.03 -4.95 22.54
N LYS A 111 -3.82 -4.63 22.09
CA LYS A 111 -3.03 -3.61 22.78
C LYS A 111 -3.87 -2.37 22.69
N GLU A 112 -4.26 -1.86 23.83
CA GLU A 112 -5.11 -0.70 23.94
C GLU A 112 -4.46 0.45 23.17
N PHE A 113 -5.18 0.99 22.17
CA PHE A 113 -4.68 2.13 21.42
C PHE A 113 -4.50 3.34 22.34
N LYS A 114 -3.29 3.89 22.34
CA LYS A 114 -2.94 5.09 23.10
C LYS A 114 -2.34 6.12 22.17
N LEU A 115 -2.95 7.29 22.13
CA LEU A 115 -2.37 8.42 21.42
C LEU A 115 -1.02 8.81 22.03
N PRO A 116 0.01 9.08 21.20
CA PRO A 116 1.23 9.73 21.66
C PRO A 116 0.93 11.04 22.37
N LYS A 117 1.58 11.30 23.49
CA LYS A 117 1.39 12.56 24.22
C LYS A 117 1.78 13.75 23.35
N SER A 118 0.93 14.75 23.28
CA SER A 118 1.21 15.99 22.54
C SER A 118 2.26 16.84 23.23
N ASN A 119 3.12 17.47 22.43
CA ASN A 119 4.01 18.53 22.90
C ASN A 119 3.22 19.82 23.13
N GLU A 120 3.80 20.75 23.87
CA GLU A 120 3.21 22.07 24.17
C GLU A 120 3.12 22.98 22.94
N ASN A 121 3.97 22.74 21.96
CA ASN A 121 3.99 23.47 20.69
C ASN A 121 4.29 22.52 19.52
N MET A 122 4.20 23.06 18.28
CA MET A 122 4.44 22.28 17.06
C MET A 122 5.57 22.87 16.21
N HIS A 123 6.55 23.51 16.81
CA HIS A 123 7.59 24.26 16.07
C HIS A 123 8.37 23.38 15.11
N ARG A 124 8.76 22.17 15.52
CA ARG A 124 9.50 21.25 14.65
C ARG A 124 8.65 20.68 13.52
N VAL A 125 7.41 20.33 13.82
CA VAL A 125 6.45 19.84 12.82
C VAL A 125 6.16 20.92 11.79
N PHE A 126 5.88 22.16 12.22
CA PHE A 126 5.69 23.29 11.29
C PHE A 126 6.94 23.53 10.44
N ALA A 127 8.12 23.59 11.05
CA ALA A 127 9.36 23.78 10.32
C ALA A 127 9.61 22.66 9.29
N TYR A 128 9.36 21.41 9.66
CA TYR A 128 9.49 20.26 8.78
C TYR A 128 8.51 20.33 7.60
N LEU A 129 7.21 20.52 7.89
CA LEU A 129 6.19 20.52 6.86
C LEU A 129 6.29 21.72 5.91
N ILE A 130 6.66 22.91 6.42
CA ILE A 130 6.83 24.10 5.58
C ILE A 130 8.15 24.05 4.80
N LYS A 131 9.29 23.84 5.49
CA LYS A 131 10.60 24.03 4.87
C LYS A 131 11.08 22.83 4.06
N GLN A 132 10.70 21.61 4.47
CA GLN A 132 11.15 20.39 3.79
C GLN A 132 10.09 19.81 2.86
N ARG A 133 8.79 20.02 3.18
CA ARG A 133 7.66 19.48 2.44
C ARG A 133 6.89 20.53 1.65
N PHE A 134 7.16 21.81 1.84
CA PHE A 134 6.53 22.96 1.15
C PHE A 134 5.02 23.05 1.33
N ILE A 135 4.47 22.43 2.38
CA ILE A 135 3.04 22.42 2.66
C ILE A 135 2.61 23.80 3.17
N ASN A 136 1.47 24.28 2.66
CA ASN A 136 0.91 25.55 3.04
C ASN A 136 0.61 25.62 4.54
N PRO A 137 1.09 26.66 5.26
CA PRO A 137 0.85 26.84 6.70
C PRO A 137 -0.63 26.84 7.11
N GLU A 138 -1.53 27.31 6.25
CA GLU A 138 -2.97 27.32 6.54
C GLU A 138 -3.54 25.90 6.60
N ILE A 139 -3.09 24.99 5.74
CA ILE A 139 -3.47 23.58 5.74
C ILE A 139 -2.95 22.90 7.00
N ILE A 140 -1.69 23.14 7.38
CA ILE A 140 -1.11 22.61 8.62
C ILE A 140 -1.93 23.11 9.82
N SER A 141 -2.23 24.42 9.86
CA SER A 141 -2.99 25.05 10.94
C SER A 141 -4.43 24.53 11.02
N PHE A 142 -5.04 24.19 9.88
CA PHE A 142 -6.38 23.60 9.86
C PHE A 142 -6.40 22.24 10.58
N PHE A 143 -5.51 21.31 10.21
CA PHE A 143 -5.44 20.00 10.84
C PHE A 143 -4.95 20.07 12.29
N ALA A 144 -4.08 21.03 12.62
CA ALA A 144 -3.64 21.25 14.00
C ALA A 144 -4.79 21.73 14.89
N ARG A 145 -5.60 22.68 14.44
CA ARG A 145 -6.79 23.17 15.18
C ARG A 145 -7.84 22.09 15.38
N ASN A 146 -7.95 21.14 14.44
CA ASN A 146 -8.85 20.00 14.54
C ASN A 146 -8.26 18.83 15.36
N HIS A 147 -7.10 19.02 15.97
CA HIS A 147 -6.39 18.01 16.76
C HIS A 147 -6.08 16.69 16.01
N THR A 148 -6.09 16.73 14.68
CA THR A 148 -5.74 15.58 13.83
C THR A 148 -4.27 15.59 13.38
N LEU A 149 -3.55 16.69 13.63
CA LEU A 149 -2.11 16.83 13.42
C LEU A 149 -1.49 17.51 14.63
N TYR A 150 -0.47 16.92 15.21
CA TYR A 150 0.29 17.52 16.31
C TYR A 150 1.74 17.01 16.37
N GLU A 151 2.55 17.60 17.24
CA GLU A 151 3.92 17.19 17.54
C GLU A 151 3.94 16.28 18.77
N ASP A 152 4.56 15.10 18.71
CA ASP A 152 4.71 14.26 19.89
C ASP A 152 5.74 14.85 20.87
N LYS A 153 5.48 14.69 22.18
CA LYS A 153 6.32 15.24 23.25
C LYS A 153 7.67 14.56 23.37
N GLU A 154 7.76 13.28 23.01
CA GLU A 154 8.90 12.46 23.33
C GLU A 154 10.03 12.62 22.29
N HIS A 155 9.66 12.66 21.00
CA HIS A 155 10.62 12.67 19.90
C HIS A 155 10.39 13.80 18.89
N HIS A 156 9.39 14.64 19.13
CA HIS A 156 9.02 15.75 18.24
C HIS A 156 8.62 15.32 16.80
N ASN A 157 8.07 14.13 16.66
CA ASN A 157 7.56 13.64 15.38
C ASN A 157 6.23 14.28 15.04
N ALA A 158 5.90 14.34 13.75
CA ALA A 158 4.56 14.66 13.31
C ALA A 158 3.64 13.47 13.55
N VAL A 159 2.54 13.67 14.27
CA VAL A 159 1.49 12.67 14.54
C VAL A 159 0.26 13.03 13.74
N PHE A 160 -0.20 12.10 12.91
CA PHE A 160 -1.42 12.21 12.11
C PHE A 160 -2.46 11.25 12.70
N VAL A 161 -3.65 11.77 13.01
CA VAL A 161 -4.68 11.04 13.76
C VAL A 161 -5.88 10.75 12.87
N GLY A 162 -6.35 9.50 12.91
CA GLY A 162 -7.62 9.07 12.36
C GLY A 162 -8.68 9.03 13.44
N LEU A 163 -9.80 9.72 13.19
CA LEU A 163 -10.96 9.80 14.10
C LEU A 163 -12.07 8.88 13.59
N ASP A 164 -12.87 8.33 14.52
CA ASP A 164 -14.14 7.71 14.17
C ASP A 164 -15.24 8.77 13.94
N GLU A 165 -16.46 8.33 13.62
CA GLU A 165 -17.64 9.16 13.38
C GLU A 165 -18.10 9.99 14.58
N ASN A 166 -17.64 9.64 15.78
CA ASN A 166 -17.90 10.37 17.02
C ASN A 166 -16.76 11.33 17.38
N GLY A 167 -15.75 11.45 16.53
CA GLY A 167 -14.56 12.26 16.77
C GLY A 167 -13.58 11.65 17.77
N VAL A 168 -13.71 10.36 18.08
CA VAL A 168 -12.80 9.64 18.98
C VAL A 168 -11.58 9.14 18.19
N PRO A 169 -10.35 9.43 18.66
CA PRO A 169 -9.13 8.91 18.04
C PRO A 169 -9.09 7.38 18.07
N ARG A 170 -8.92 6.77 16.92
CA ARG A 170 -8.82 5.31 16.75
C ARG A 170 -7.51 4.85 16.12
N GLN A 171 -6.84 5.75 15.43
CA GLN A 171 -5.59 5.46 14.72
C GLN A 171 -4.67 6.66 14.84
N ALA A 172 -3.37 6.40 14.90
CA ALA A 172 -2.37 7.43 14.71
C ALA A 172 -1.16 6.89 13.94
N SER A 173 -0.58 7.72 13.08
CA SER A 173 0.70 7.45 12.46
C SER A 173 1.70 8.54 12.79
N LYS A 174 2.97 8.15 12.95
CA LYS A 174 4.08 9.07 13.23
C LYS A 174 5.02 9.17 12.05
N ARG A 175 5.44 10.39 11.74
CA ARG A 175 6.49 10.70 10.77
C ARG A 175 7.62 11.42 11.45
N SER A 176 8.84 10.91 11.29
CA SER A 176 10.04 11.58 11.75
C SER A 176 10.19 12.96 11.11
N THR A 177 10.43 13.98 11.93
CA THR A 177 10.77 15.35 11.50
C THR A 177 12.27 15.59 11.37
N ASN A 178 13.12 14.57 11.62
CA ASN A 178 14.56 14.68 11.57
C ASN A 178 15.04 14.99 10.16
N SER A 179 15.96 15.95 10.05
CA SER A 179 16.64 16.31 8.81
C SER A 179 17.86 15.43 8.52
N PHE A 180 18.39 14.76 9.56
CA PHE A 180 19.60 13.94 9.51
C PHE A 180 19.32 12.55 10.08
N GLY A 181 19.95 11.54 9.49
CA GLY A 181 19.81 10.15 9.91
C GLY A 181 18.61 9.43 9.31
N LYS A 182 18.24 8.29 9.90
CA LYS A 182 17.10 7.49 9.42
C LYS A 182 15.78 8.21 9.68
N THR A 183 15.04 8.46 8.63
CA THR A 183 13.63 8.89 8.72
C THR A 183 12.72 7.66 8.75
N PHE A 184 11.62 7.73 9.49
CA PHE A 184 10.66 6.64 9.57
C PHE A 184 9.22 7.13 9.43
N ARG A 185 8.35 6.20 9.07
CA ARG A 185 6.90 6.29 9.15
C ARG A 185 6.41 5.03 9.84
N ILE A 186 5.68 5.15 10.92
CA ILE A 186 5.10 4.02 11.66
C ILE A 186 3.67 4.32 12.07
N THR A 187 2.85 3.28 12.11
CA THR A 187 1.52 3.32 12.73
C THR A 187 1.68 3.04 14.23
N CYS A 188 0.99 3.79 15.07
CA CYS A 188 1.01 3.58 16.52
C CYS A 188 0.35 2.25 16.87
N GLU A 189 0.89 1.59 17.87
CA GLU A 189 0.42 0.28 18.34
C GLU A 189 -1.04 0.36 18.81
N GLY A 190 -1.83 -0.69 18.54
CA GLY A 190 -3.25 -0.75 18.87
C GLY A 190 -4.16 0.10 17.97
N SER A 191 -3.61 0.74 16.92
CA SER A 191 -4.39 1.51 15.96
C SER A 191 -5.39 0.66 15.20
N ASP A 192 -6.62 1.16 15.06
CA ASP A 192 -7.66 0.56 14.23
C ASP A 192 -7.51 1.02 12.78
N THR A 193 -7.16 0.11 11.89
CA THR A 193 -6.91 0.39 10.47
C THR A 193 -8.16 0.80 9.67
N ARG A 194 -9.35 0.70 10.27
CA ARG A 194 -10.60 1.21 9.67
C ARG A 194 -10.66 2.72 9.66
N TYR A 195 -9.84 3.38 10.43
CA TYR A 195 -9.78 4.84 10.55
C TYR A 195 -8.41 5.34 10.13
N SER A 196 -8.36 6.55 9.59
CA SER A 196 -7.10 7.13 9.17
C SER A 196 -7.19 8.65 9.12
N PHE A 197 -6.04 9.31 8.94
CA PHE A 197 -5.98 10.76 8.78
C PHE A 197 -6.83 11.20 7.59
N SER A 198 -7.85 12.03 7.84
CA SER A 198 -8.89 12.36 6.87
C SER A 198 -9.51 13.74 7.11
N HIS A 199 -10.22 14.21 6.11
CA HIS A 199 -11.15 15.32 6.16
C HIS A 199 -12.40 14.96 5.35
N PHE A 200 -13.58 15.19 5.88
CA PHE A 200 -14.83 14.93 5.20
C PHE A 200 -15.57 16.23 4.93
N GLY A 201 -15.80 16.53 3.66
CA GLY A 201 -16.57 17.65 3.17
C GLY A 201 -17.99 17.23 2.77
N LYS A 202 -18.71 18.14 2.09
CA LYS A 202 -20.10 17.91 1.70
C LYS A 202 -20.27 17.39 0.26
N SER A 203 -19.20 17.36 -0.55
CA SER A 203 -19.29 16.88 -1.93
C SER A 203 -19.37 15.34 -1.98
N GLU A 204 -19.69 14.82 -3.12
CA GLU A 204 -19.75 13.37 -3.39
C GLU A 204 -18.37 12.72 -3.63
N LYS A 205 -17.27 13.50 -3.60
CA LYS A 205 -15.93 13.08 -4.00
C LYS A 205 -15.09 12.69 -2.79
N LEU A 206 -14.49 11.49 -2.86
CA LEU A 206 -13.47 11.03 -1.93
C LEU A 206 -12.12 10.90 -2.66
N PHE A 207 -11.15 11.69 -2.27
CA PHE A 207 -9.76 11.59 -2.73
C PHE A 207 -8.95 10.71 -1.78
N VAL A 208 -8.27 9.71 -2.32
CA VAL A 208 -7.58 8.65 -1.56
C VAL A 208 -6.07 8.72 -1.81
N PHE A 209 -5.28 8.83 -0.76
CA PHE A 209 -3.81 8.96 -0.79
C PHE A 209 -3.13 7.84 -0.02
N GLU A 210 -1.84 7.57 -0.32
CA GLU A 210 -1.06 6.61 0.44
C GLU A 210 -0.62 7.15 1.80
N ALA A 211 -0.28 8.44 1.88
CA ALA A 211 0.23 9.04 3.11
C ALA A 211 -0.35 10.43 3.38
N PRO A 212 -0.41 10.84 4.67
CA PRO A 212 -0.88 12.17 5.07
C PRO A 212 -0.13 13.33 4.41
N ILE A 213 1.19 13.18 4.20
CA ILE A 213 2.01 14.21 3.55
C ILE A 213 1.58 14.41 2.09
N ASP A 214 1.25 13.35 1.37
CA ASP A 214 0.79 13.42 -0.01
C ASP A 214 -0.58 14.09 -0.10
N MET A 215 -1.50 13.73 0.80
CA MET A 215 -2.78 14.41 0.95
C MET A 215 -2.61 15.91 1.21
N MET A 216 -1.78 16.31 2.17
CA MET A 216 -1.55 17.73 2.48
C MET A 216 -0.82 18.47 1.35
N SER A 217 0.07 17.79 0.61
CA SER A 217 0.73 18.32 -0.57
C SER A 217 -0.26 18.58 -1.70
N PHE A 218 -1.19 17.63 -1.93
CA PHE A 218 -2.28 17.80 -2.88
C PHE A 218 -3.16 19.00 -2.53
N LEU A 219 -3.55 19.15 -1.26
CA LEU A 219 -4.34 20.31 -0.80
C LEU A 219 -3.59 21.63 -1.01
N THR A 220 -2.26 21.62 -0.88
CA THR A 220 -1.40 22.78 -1.16
C THR A 220 -1.33 23.11 -2.67
N LEU A 221 -1.32 22.09 -3.52
CA LEU A 221 -1.30 22.25 -4.98
C LEU A 221 -2.65 22.74 -5.51
N TYR A 222 -3.76 22.27 -4.91
CA TYR A 222 -5.14 22.52 -5.30
C TYR A 222 -5.97 23.13 -4.16
N PRO A 223 -5.68 24.38 -3.76
CA PRO A 223 -6.27 24.98 -2.57
C PRO A 223 -7.73 25.45 -2.74
N GLN A 224 -8.24 25.51 -3.99
CA GLN A 224 -9.56 26.06 -4.26
C GLN A 224 -10.66 25.20 -3.66
N GLU A 225 -11.40 25.73 -2.69
CA GLU A 225 -12.58 25.10 -2.08
C GLU A 225 -12.36 23.66 -1.58
N TRP A 226 -11.11 23.31 -1.23
CA TRP A 226 -10.77 21.95 -0.87
C TRP A 226 -11.62 21.41 0.30
N GLN A 227 -12.03 22.25 1.23
CA GLN A 227 -12.87 21.83 2.37
C GLN A 227 -14.25 21.28 1.95
N LYS A 228 -14.68 21.51 0.71
CA LYS A 228 -15.94 20.96 0.20
C LYS A 228 -15.82 19.47 -0.14
N ASN A 229 -14.64 18.98 -0.47
CA ASN A 229 -14.39 17.60 -0.83
C ASN A 229 -13.92 16.77 0.38
N SER A 230 -13.92 15.44 0.21
CA SER A 230 -13.44 14.52 1.22
C SER A 230 -12.10 13.92 0.82
N TYR A 231 -11.23 13.71 1.81
CA TYR A 231 -9.85 13.24 1.62
C TYR A 231 -9.49 12.24 2.71
N ILE A 232 -8.79 11.17 2.33
CA ILE A 232 -8.32 10.15 3.27
C ILE A 232 -6.93 9.66 2.87
N ALA A 233 -6.05 9.50 3.85
CA ALA A 233 -4.72 8.91 3.68
C ALA A 233 -4.71 7.51 4.29
N MET A 234 -4.49 6.47 3.49
CA MET A 234 -4.57 5.07 3.90
C MET A 234 -3.46 4.63 4.88
N ASN A 235 -2.37 5.42 5.03
CA ASN A 235 -1.15 5.04 5.75
C ASN A 235 -0.48 3.75 5.24
N GLY A 236 -0.50 3.57 3.96
CA GLY A 236 -0.08 2.42 3.17
C GLY A 236 -1.06 2.25 2.02
N VAL A 237 -1.28 1.03 1.60
CA VAL A 237 -2.16 0.71 0.46
C VAL A 237 -3.32 -0.22 0.86
N TYR A 238 -3.82 -0.09 2.09
CA TYR A 238 -4.91 -0.91 2.61
C TYR A 238 -6.26 -0.21 2.46
N GLU A 239 -7.27 -0.96 2.01
CA GLU A 239 -8.62 -0.49 1.69
C GLU A 239 -9.52 -0.19 2.88
N ASN A 240 -9.22 -0.76 4.06
CA ASN A 240 -10.12 -0.73 5.23
C ASN A 240 -10.65 0.67 5.58
N ALA A 241 -9.75 1.67 5.59
CA ALA A 241 -10.13 3.04 5.92
C ALA A 241 -11.03 3.67 4.84
N VAL A 242 -10.79 3.34 3.56
CA VAL A 242 -11.58 3.82 2.42
C VAL A 242 -12.99 3.21 2.46
N LEU A 243 -13.11 1.89 2.65
CA LEU A 243 -14.39 1.21 2.74
C LEU A 243 -15.22 1.69 3.93
N THR A 244 -14.56 1.91 5.09
CA THR A 244 -15.23 2.46 6.28
C THR A 244 -15.71 3.88 6.03
N ALA A 245 -14.90 4.74 5.41
CA ALA A 245 -15.30 6.10 5.06
C ALA A 245 -16.51 6.11 4.12
N LEU A 246 -16.52 5.30 3.07
CA LEU A 246 -17.62 5.19 2.11
C LEU A 246 -18.91 4.66 2.78
N LYS A 247 -18.78 3.72 3.70
CA LYS A 247 -19.91 3.18 4.46
C LYS A 247 -20.53 4.23 5.41
N ASN A 248 -19.69 5.04 6.08
CA ASN A 248 -20.13 5.99 7.09
C ASN A 248 -20.59 7.32 6.48
N HIS A 249 -20.23 7.63 5.24
CA HIS A 249 -20.58 8.87 4.54
C HIS A 249 -21.36 8.56 3.25
N SER A 250 -22.67 8.41 3.36
CA SER A 250 -23.57 8.03 2.26
C SER A 250 -23.63 9.02 1.08
N ASN A 251 -23.13 10.23 1.27
CA ASN A 251 -23.02 11.23 0.20
C ASN A 251 -21.84 10.95 -0.75
N LEU A 252 -20.90 10.08 -0.37
CA LEU A 252 -19.73 9.76 -1.19
C LEU A 252 -20.08 8.73 -2.27
N SER A 253 -19.94 9.12 -3.54
CA SER A 253 -20.29 8.29 -4.69
C SER A 253 -19.18 8.25 -5.77
N GLU A 254 -18.21 9.16 -5.71
CA GLU A 254 -17.07 9.20 -6.63
C GLU A 254 -15.75 9.01 -5.84
N VAL A 255 -14.98 7.97 -6.15
CA VAL A 255 -13.68 7.70 -5.53
C VAL A 255 -12.55 8.05 -6.50
N ILE A 256 -11.62 8.89 -6.04
CA ILE A 256 -10.48 9.37 -6.84
C ILE A 256 -9.20 8.87 -6.17
N LEU A 257 -8.57 7.86 -6.80
CA LEU A 257 -7.33 7.26 -6.31
C LEU A 257 -6.14 8.16 -6.67
N CYS A 258 -5.59 8.84 -5.66
CA CYS A 258 -4.46 9.76 -5.75
C CYS A 258 -3.18 9.13 -5.17
N VAL A 259 -2.98 7.84 -5.39
CA VAL A 259 -1.84 7.07 -4.91
C VAL A 259 -0.57 7.36 -5.72
N ASP A 260 0.58 6.97 -5.19
CA ASP A 260 1.90 7.25 -5.73
C ASP A 260 2.07 6.77 -7.19
N ASN A 261 2.97 7.37 -7.91
CA ASN A 261 3.28 7.04 -9.30
C ASN A 261 4.56 6.20 -9.39
N ASP A 262 4.62 5.19 -8.56
CA ASP A 262 5.64 4.14 -8.56
C ASP A 262 5.00 2.75 -8.73
N GLU A 263 5.83 1.70 -8.72
CA GLU A 263 5.36 0.33 -8.96
C GLU A 263 4.28 -0.09 -7.96
N GLY A 264 4.49 0.19 -6.66
CA GLY A 264 3.55 -0.16 -5.60
C GLY A 264 2.22 0.58 -5.71
N GLY A 265 2.26 1.89 -6.00
CA GLY A 265 1.06 2.70 -6.16
C GLY A 265 0.22 2.30 -7.39
N ILE A 266 0.88 1.91 -8.50
CA ILE A 266 0.18 1.45 -9.71
C ILE A 266 -0.51 0.10 -9.45
N GLU A 267 0.17 -0.85 -8.80
CA GLU A 267 -0.45 -2.13 -8.40
C GLU A 267 -1.60 -1.93 -7.42
N ALA A 268 -1.45 -0.97 -6.50
CA ALA A 268 -2.50 -0.62 -5.54
C ALA A 268 -3.76 -0.06 -6.22
N VAL A 269 -3.64 0.70 -7.33
CA VAL A 269 -4.79 1.21 -8.09
C VAL A 269 -5.68 0.09 -8.59
N ASP A 270 -5.08 -0.91 -9.25
CA ASP A 270 -5.85 -2.02 -9.84
C ASP A 270 -6.55 -2.81 -8.74
N ARG A 271 -5.82 -3.16 -7.67
CA ARG A 271 -6.36 -3.88 -6.53
C ARG A 271 -7.48 -3.10 -5.81
N LEU A 272 -7.26 -1.81 -5.52
CA LEU A 272 -8.27 -0.99 -4.85
C LEU A 272 -9.52 -0.80 -5.71
N ARG A 273 -9.35 -0.66 -7.03
CA ARG A 273 -10.48 -0.55 -7.96
C ARG A 273 -11.34 -1.82 -7.95
N ASP A 274 -10.72 -2.99 -7.96
CA ASP A 274 -11.44 -4.26 -7.92
C ASP A 274 -12.17 -4.44 -6.59
N ILE A 275 -11.52 -4.19 -5.46
CA ILE A 275 -12.14 -4.24 -4.13
C ILE A 275 -13.32 -3.26 -4.01
N LEU A 276 -13.17 -2.03 -4.51
CA LEU A 276 -14.24 -1.03 -4.46
C LEU A 276 -15.44 -1.46 -5.31
N ARG A 277 -15.22 -2.01 -6.50
CA ARG A 277 -16.28 -2.55 -7.37
C ARG A 277 -17.02 -3.73 -6.73
N GLU A 278 -16.30 -4.67 -6.13
CA GLU A 278 -16.87 -5.78 -5.38
C GLU A 278 -17.77 -5.31 -4.22
N ASN A 279 -17.50 -4.11 -3.67
CA ASN A 279 -18.31 -3.48 -2.63
C ASN A 279 -19.36 -2.49 -3.19
N GLY A 280 -19.61 -2.48 -4.52
CA GLY A 280 -20.67 -1.70 -5.15
C GLY A 280 -20.29 -0.26 -5.53
N TYR A 281 -19.02 0.12 -5.44
CA TYR A 281 -18.53 1.45 -5.83
C TYR A 281 -17.90 1.40 -7.22
N GLU A 282 -18.67 1.72 -8.25
CA GLU A 282 -18.23 1.63 -9.65
C GLU A 282 -17.53 2.90 -10.16
N ASN A 283 -17.89 4.08 -9.62
CA ASN A 283 -17.32 5.35 -10.06
C ASN A 283 -15.95 5.58 -9.41
N VAL A 284 -14.96 4.82 -9.86
CA VAL A 284 -13.57 4.86 -9.37
C VAL A 284 -12.63 5.29 -10.48
N ARG A 285 -11.95 6.42 -10.29
CA ARG A 285 -10.96 6.91 -11.25
C ARG A 285 -9.61 7.18 -10.57
N ARG A 286 -8.54 7.23 -11.34
CA ARG A 286 -7.21 7.60 -10.89
C ARG A 286 -6.92 9.05 -11.23
N PHE A 287 -6.31 9.77 -10.27
CA PHE A 287 -5.64 11.04 -10.51
C PHE A 287 -4.22 10.92 -9.96
N ALA A 288 -3.25 10.69 -10.85
CA ALA A 288 -1.87 10.43 -10.47
C ALA A 288 -1.05 11.71 -10.35
N PRO A 289 -0.05 11.77 -9.46
CA PRO A 289 0.97 12.81 -9.48
C PRO A 289 1.83 12.72 -10.76
N LYS A 290 2.42 13.82 -11.16
CA LYS A 290 3.31 13.90 -12.32
C LYS A 290 4.65 13.20 -12.04
N PHE A 291 5.17 13.38 -10.84
CA PHE A 291 6.40 12.76 -10.34
C PHE A 291 6.09 11.55 -9.47
N LYS A 292 7.02 11.13 -8.61
CA LYS A 292 6.86 9.92 -7.80
C LYS A 292 5.60 9.96 -6.91
N ASP A 293 5.40 11.06 -6.20
CA ASP A 293 4.28 11.29 -5.29
C ASP A 293 3.86 12.77 -5.29
N TRP A 294 2.79 13.12 -4.61
CA TRP A 294 2.27 14.50 -4.56
C TRP A 294 3.21 15.47 -3.86
N ASN A 295 4.05 15.00 -2.95
CA ASN A 295 5.04 15.86 -2.32
C ASN A 295 6.19 16.18 -3.29
N GLU A 296 6.55 15.25 -4.16
CA GLU A 296 7.55 15.50 -5.21
C GLU A 296 7.01 16.50 -6.26
N ASP A 297 5.71 16.46 -6.59
CA ASP A 297 5.07 17.48 -7.45
C ASP A 297 5.14 18.88 -6.80
N LEU A 298 4.87 18.94 -5.49
CA LEU A 298 4.93 20.19 -4.73
C LEU A 298 6.36 20.75 -4.63
N LYS A 299 7.35 19.89 -4.41
CA LYS A 299 8.76 20.26 -4.42
C LYS A 299 9.18 20.80 -5.78
N ALA A 300 8.80 20.15 -6.88
CA ALA A 300 9.09 20.59 -8.23
C ALA A 300 8.49 21.97 -8.51
N LYS A 301 7.23 22.21 -8.08
CA LYS A 301 6.58 23.52 -8.20
C LYS A 301 7.34 24.63 -7.46
N ASN A 302 8.02 24.30 -6.37
CA ASN A 302 8.82 25.25 -5.57
C ASN A 302 10.29 25.31 -6.00
N GLY A 303 10.68 24.68 -7.11
CA GLY A 303 12.05 24.68 -7.62
C GLY A 303 13.05 23.88 -6.80
N ALA A 304 12.57 23.01 -5.90
CA ALA A 304 13.40 22.12 -5.09
C ALA A 304 13.70 20.80 -5.84
N LYS A 305 14.75 20.10 -5.40
CA LYS A 305 15.07 18.76 -5.92
C LYS A 305 13.92 17.78 -5.65
N PHE A 306 13.52 17.06 -6.67
CA PHE A 306 12.42 16.09 -6.63
C PHE A 306 12.82 14.73 -7.21
N LEU A 307 12.05 13.70 -6.89
CA LEU A 307 12.20 12.35 -7.42
C LEU A 307 11.25 12.16 -8.62
N PRO A 308 11.75 11.66 -9.77
CA PRO A 308 10.91 11.37 -10.91
C PRO A 308 9.94 10.22 -10.62
N ALA A 309 8.86 10.12 -11.39
CA ALA A 309 8.04 8.92 -11.43
C ALA A 309 8.91 7.72 -11.84
N VAL A 310 8.72 6.60 -11.17
CA VAL A 310 9.42 5.35 -11.52
C VAL A 310 8.61 4.67 -12.62
N PRO A 311 9.17 4.44 -13.81
CA PRO A 311 8.48 3.71 -14.86
C PRO A 311 8.14 2.30 -14.36
N HIS A 312 6.87 1.94 -14.40
CA HIS A 312 6.46 0.57 -14.10
C HIS A 312 6.88 -0.34 -15.27
N LYS A 313 7.41 -1.53 -14.98
CA LYS A 313 7.73 -2.54 -16.03
C LYS A 313 6.53 -2.81 -16.95
N ARG A 314 5.31 -2.78 -16.42
CA ARG A 314 4.08 -2.81 -17.20
C ARG A 314 3.94 -1.63 -18.16
N LYS A 315 4.31 -0.39 -17.80
CA LYS A 315 4.24 0.74 -18.75
C LYS A 315 5.12 0.51 -19.97
N GLU A 316 6.34 -0.02 -19.78
CA GLU A 316 7.25 -0.34 -20.88
C GLU A 316 6.73 -1.49 -21.73
N GLU A 317 6.11 -2.48 -21.10
CA GLU A 317 5.46 -3.59 -21.78
C GLU A 317 4.22 -3.13 -22.55
N TYR A 318 3.45 -2.20 -22.03
CA TYR A 318 2.29 -1.58 -22.67
C TYR A 318 2.68 -0.66 -23.82
N HIS A 319 3.72 0.16 -23.69
CA HIS A 319 4.24 0.95 -24.80
C HIS A 319 4.73 0.04 -25.93
N ARG A 320 5.45 -1.02 -25.62
CA ARG A 320 5.87 -2.04 -26.59
C ARG A 320 4.68 -2.74 -27.26
N GLN A 321 3.63 -3.05 -26.50
CA GLN A 321 2.40 -3.64 -27.04
C GLN A 321 1.62 -2.64 -27.88
N ALA A 322 1.54 -1.38 -27.47
CA ALA A 322 0.90 -0.30 -28.23
C ALA A 322 1.65 0.00 -29.54
N GLU A 323 2.99 0.05 -29.51
CA GLU A 323 3.84 0.18 -30.70
C GLU A 323 3.69 -1.02 -31.64
N ASN A 324 3.65 -2.25 -31.11
CA ASN A 324 3.37 -3.45 -31.87
C ASN A 324 1.97 -3.43 -32.50
N LEU A 325 0.96 -2.92 -31.79
CA LEU A 325 -0.40 -2.76 -32.32
C LEU A 325 -0.47 -1.72 -33.43
N GLN A 326 0.25 -0.62 -33.31
CA GLN A 326 0.36 0.40 -34.35
C GLN A 326 1.07 -0.14 -35.59
N TYR A 327 2.16 -0.89 -35.38
CA TYR A 327 2.86 -1.60 -36.45
C TYR A 327 1.97 -2.62 -37.15
N LEU A 328 1.14 -3.38 -36.42
CA LEU A 328 0.18 -4.35 -36.95
C LEU A 328 -0.98 -3.69 -37.69
N LYS A 329 -1.43 -2.47 -37.31
CA LYS A 329 -2.43 -1.72 -38.07
C LYS A 329 -1.96 -1.29 -39.45
N CYS A 330 -0.66 -1.11 -39.63
CA CYS A 330 -0.07 -0.73 -40.92
C CYS A 330 0.15 -1.92 -41.87
N ARG A 331 -0.13 -3.16 -41.45
CA ARG A 331 -0.01 -4.38 -42.28
C ARG A 331 -1.26 -5.25 -42.13
N PRO A 332 -2.31 -5.04 -42.96
CA PRO A 332 -3.54 -5.83 -42.88
C PRO A 332 -3.35 -7.21 -43.54
N ASP A 333 -2.96 -8.20 -42.74
CA ASP A 333 -3.06 -9.60 -43.10
C ASP A 333 -4.05 -10.35 -42.19
N LYS A 334 -4.43 -11.59 -42.56
CA LYS A 334 -5.45 -12.35 -41.81
C LYS A 334 -5.09 -12.66 -40.35
N LEU A 335 -3.81 -12.71 -40.01
CA LEU A 335 -3.31 -12.96 -38.66
C LEU A 335 -3.50 -11.74 -37.78
N THR A 336 -3.30 -10.55 -38.33
CA THR A 336 -3.49 -9.25 -37.69
C THR A 336 -4.94 -9.03 -37.27
N SER A 337 -5.91 -9.49 -38.08
CA SER A 337 -7.34 -9.38 -37.77
C SER A 337 -7.75 -10.22 -36.55
N GLN A 338 -7.16 -11.40 -36.37
CA GLN A 338 -7.43 -12.26 -35.19
C GLN A 338 -6.82 -11.71 -33.91
N ILE A 339 -5.61 -11.16 -33.98
CA ILE A 339 -4.94 -10.50 -32.86
C ILE A 339 -5.71 -9.23 -32.47
N TYR A 340 -6.18 -8.45 -33.44
CA TYR A 340 -6.96 -7.25 -33.20
C TYR A 340 -8.34 -7.56 -32.57
N ALA A 341 -8.96 -8.67 -32.93
CA ALA A 341 -10.21 -9.13 -32.34
C ALA A 341 -10.03 -9.60 -30.89
N ALA A 342 -8.90 -10.25 -30.58
CA ALA A 342 -8.56 -10.66 -29.22
C ALA A 342 -8.29 -9.46 -28.29
N PHE A 343 -7.72 -8.37 -28.82
CA PHE A 343 -7.50 -7.12 -28.10
C PHE A 343 -8.76 -6.27 -27.89
N LYS A 344 -9.84 -6.53 -28.60
CA LYS A 344 -11.14 -5.84 -28.44
C LYS A 344 -11.97 -6.36 -27.27
N ASN A 345 -11.59 -7.47 -26.66
CA ASN A 345 -12.25 -7.98 -25.46
C ASN A 345 -12.04 -7.04 -24.26
N GLU A 346 -13.05 -6.91 -23.42
CA GLU A 346 -13.18 -5.90 -22.35
C GLU A 346 -11.98 -5.79 -21.39
N GLN A 347 -11.17 -6.83 -21.23
CA GLN A 347 -9.94 -6.79 -20.44
C GLN A 347 -8.92 -5.76 -20.92
N TYR A 348 -8.99 -5.29 -22.17
CA TYR A 348 -8.03 -4.36 -22.77
C TYR A 348 -8.60 -2.98 -23.11
N LYS A 349 -9.88 -2.74 -22.81
CA LYS A 349 -10.55 -1.45 -23.09
C LYS A 349 -9.85 -0.27 -22.38
N TYR A 350 -9.34 -0.51 -21.18
CA TYR A 350 -8.55 0.46 -20.42
C TYR A 350 -7.20 0.81 -21.07
N PHE A 351 -6.61 -0.12 -21.81
CA PHE A 351 -5.34 0.12 -22.51
C PHE A 351 -5.49 1.05 -23.71
N ALA A 352 -6.58 0.89 -24.45
CA ALA A 352 -6.85 1.72 -25.61
C ALA A 352 -7.11 3.18 -25.20
N GLU A 353 -7.82 3.43 -24.12
CA GLU A 353 -8.08 4.78 -23.61
C GLU A 353 -6.81 5.45 -23.05
N TYR A 354 -5.94 4.70 -22.39
CA TYR A 354 -4.69 5.24 -21.84
C TYR A 354 -3.63 5.50 -22.93
N ALA A 355 -3.53 4.62 -23.91
CA ALA A 355 -2.68 4.81 -25.09
C ALA A 355 -3.16 5.96 -25.96
N LEU A 356 -4.49 6.15 -26.10
CA LEU A 356 -5.08 7.26 -26.84
C LEU A 356 -4.94 8.60 -26.10
N ALA A 357 -5.05 8.64 -24.77
CA ALA A 357 -4.85 9.85 -23.98
C ALA A 357 -3.37 10.30 -23.95
N GLY A 358 -2.41 9.34 -24.01
CA GLY A 358 -0.98 9.64 -24.11
C GLY A 358 -0.51 9.97 -25.51
N SER A 359 -1.19 9.49 -26.54
CA SER A 359 -0.82 9.68 -27.95
C SER A 359 -1.54 10.84 -28.65
N ALA A 360 -2.54 11.45 -28.02
CA ALA A 360 -3.20 12.67 -28.58
C ALA A 360 -2.23 13.86 -28.76
N PHE A 361 -1.01 13.80 -28.20
CA PHE A 361 0.03 14.78 -28.41
C PHE A 361 1.02 14.46 -29.55
N PHE A 362 0.92 13.27 -30.18
CA PHE A 362 1.89 12.84 -31.22
C PHE A 362 1.27 12.45 -32.58
N ILE A 363 -0.06 12.52 -32.75
CA ILE A 363 -0.72 12.05 -33.99
C ILE A 363 -0.89 13.14 -35.06
N ASP A 364 -0.44 14.39 -34.82
CA ASP A 364 -0.75 15.47 -35.78
C ASP A 364 0.36 15.81 -36.81
N LYS A 365 1.35 14.96 -37.07
CA LYS A 365 2.39 15.29 -38.07
C LYS A 365 2.95 14.21 -38.99
N SER A 366 2.40 13.02 -39.07
CA SER A 366 3.02 12.02 -39.97
C SER A 366 2.13 11.22 -40.91
N CYS A 367 0.84 11.55 -41.05
CA CYS A 367 -0.04 10.88 -42.02
C CYS A 367 -0.56 11.79 -43.15
N GLU A 368 0.13 12.90 -43.44
CA GLU A 368 -0.06 13.63 -44.68
C GLU A 368 1.24 13.60 -45.49
N LYS A 369 1.54 12.47 -46.13
CA LYS A 369 2.32 12.38 -47.39
C LYS A 369 2.29 10.95 -47.88
N ASP A 370 1.67 10.84 -49.04
CA ASP A 370 1.52 9.81 -50.06
C ASP A 370 0.24 9.02 -50.05
#